data_0db1f1d7de077e928c5c8fd6de238b38
#
_entry.id   0db1f1d7de077e928c5c8fd6de238b38
#
_cell.length_a   1.000
_cell.length_b   1.000
_cell.length_c   1.000
_cell.angle_alpha   90.00
_cell.angle_beta   90.00
_cell.angle_gamma   90.00
#
_symmetry.space_group_name_H-M   'P 1'
#
loop_
_entity.id
_entity.type
_entity.pdbx_description
1 polymer ?
#
loop_
_entity_poly.entity_id
_entity_poly.type
_entity_poly.pdbx_seq_one_letter_code
_entity_poly.pdbx_strand_id
1 'polypeptide(L)'
;MAQQAASRTYYPPRRELRAQARHARPLSRGRARHASGAGDGFGRLLAWTTAGALVPGLGFLAAGRRRLGSLLLTLVFLTLAGLAALYSAGLLTDIGLKLAVRPNALLLLAVVFAALGLVWAGVILAEYRSLRRRDRRRRTRLSAGQHLVAGVLVAALVAAVTVPTATAARYALTQRSLVLNVFDEGSGPRDPNLAAPDTQAADPWAGTPRINVMLLGSDAGTDRIGTRPDTIITASIDTQTGDTVLFSLPRNLQGVDFPEDSAAADEFPGGFYPSGRGNCPQNDCHINAVWTWAGAHPEVFPDTDEPGLEATRQVVGETLGLSIDYYALVDLQGFRDLVDALGGLKITVERRIPIGGGTNTITGEPNPIKRYIPAGTQTLDGYETLWYARSREGSSDYDRMGRQRCVIAAAVDQADPATLALAFPKLAASAQEHVETDVRGSELDAFVELGLRVKDGKLRSLPFTDDVITPASADFDAMRDLVQQAINPPPPAPETPAPSASATPSDNPTSSESPTTPPADPEAAQDTSQVCG
;
A
#
# COMPACT_ATOMS: atom_id res chain seq x y z
N MET A 1 122.70 -32.81 29.68
CA MET A 1 122.26 -33.80 30.64
C MET A 1 121.12 -33.14 31.45
N ALA A 2 119.95 -33.24 31.11
CA ALA A 2 118.80 -34.01 31.47
C ALA A 2 118.43 -33.94 32.96
N GLN A 3 117.30 -33.37 33.29
CA GLN A 3 116.24 -34.08 34.00
C GLN A 3 114.96 -33.20 34.12
N GLN A 4 113.93 -33.69 33.53
CA GLN A 4 112.54 -33.19 33.62
C GLN A 4 112.00 -33.53 35.01
N ALA A 5 111.28 -32.60 35.64
CA ALA A 5 110.44 -32.88 36.77
C ALA A 5 108.97 -32.47 36.37
N ALA A 6 108.12 -33.46 36.26
CA ALA A 6 106.72 -33.35 35.94
C ALA A 6 105.88 -32.91 37.17
N SER A 7 105.15 -31.84 37.11
CA SER A 7 104.12 -31.44 38.08
C SER A 7 102.84 -32.17 37.80
N ARG A 8 102.38 -33.00 38.69
CA ARG A 8 101.03 -33.63 38.66
C ARG A 8 99.97 -32.66 39.19
N THR A 9 99.10 -32.28 38.35
CA THR A 9 97.90 -31.55 38.73
C THR A 9 96.85 -32.54 39.29
N TYR A 10 96.44 -32.33 40.53
CA TYR A 10 95.44 -33.14 41.25
C TYR A 10 94.05 -32.70 40.85
N TYR A 11 93.29 -33.61 40.28
CA TYR A 11 91.81 -33.42 40.02
C TYR A 11 91.04 -34.15 41.13
N PRO A 12 90.12 -33.46 41.87
CA PRO A 12 89.26 -34.14 42.84
C PRO A 12 88.16 -34.90 42.14
N PRO A 13 87.69 -36.02 42.72
CA PRO A 13 86.69 -36.90 42.07
C PRO A 13 85.29 -36.27 42.00
N ARG A 14 84.62 -36.42 40.85
CA ARG A 14 83.31 -35.88 40.44
C ARG A 14 82.12 -36.19 41.39
N ARG A 15 82.28 -36.80 42.54
CA ARG A 15 81.21 -37.18 43.46
C ARG A 15 80.81 -36.10 44.46
N GLU A 16 81.59 -35.09 44.78
CA GLU A 16 81.25 -34.08 45.80
C GLU A 16 80.41 -32.89 45.23
N LEU A 17 80.45 -32.64 43.92
CA LEU A 17 79.62 -31.55 43.29
C LEU A 17 78.17 -31.88 43.12
N ARG A 18 77.70 -33.13 43.39
CA ARG A 18 76.27 -33.50 43.33
C ARG A 18 75.50 -33.31 44.65
N ALA A 19 76.14 -33.05 45.75
CA ALA A 19 75.49 -32.96 47.07
C ALA A 19 75.07 -31.52 47.43
N GLN A 20 75.63 -30.46 46.82
CA GLN A 20 75.28 -29.06 47.13
C GLN A 20 74.18 -28.47 46.25
N ALA A 21 73.67 -29.18 45.20
CA ALA A 21 72.62 -28.71 44.31
C ALA A 21 71.18 -29.10 44.77
N ARG A 22 70.98 -29.68 45.96
CA ARG A 22 69.65 -30.21 46.39
C ARG A 22 68.85 -29.31 47.32
N HIS A 23 69.27 -28.09 47.64
CA HIS A 23 68.53 -27.20 48.58
C HIS A 23 68.12 -25.82 48.02
N ALA A 24 68.16 -25.59 46.69
CA ALA A 24 67.52 -24.45 46.10
C ALA A 24 66.09 -24.86 45.64
N ARG A 25 65.07 -24.66 46.48
CA ARG A 25 63.66 -24.72 46.10
C ARG A 25 63.41 -23.58 45.10
N PRO A 26 62.95 -23.87 43.85
CA PRO A 26 62.45 -22.80 43.00
C PRO A 26 61.15 -22.33 43.58
N LEU A 27 61.11 -21.07 43.97
CA LEU A 27 59.86 -20.35 44.30
C LEU A 27 58.86 -20.50 43.15
N SER A 28 57.69 -21.01 43.49
CA SER A 28 56.54 -21.26 42.59
C SER A 28 56.10 -19.98 41.88
N ARG A 29 56.62 -19.72 40.69
CA ARG A 29 56.08 -18.74 39.71
C ARG A 29 55.10 -19.39 38.71
N GLY A 30 54.36 -20.45 39.09
CA GLY A 30 53.61 -21.29 38.20
C GLY A 30 52.08 -21.31 38.43
N ARG A 31 51.48 -20.41 39.25
CA ARG A 31 50.01 -20.46 39.47
C ARG A 31 49.18 -19.26 39.02
N ALA A 32 49.80 -18.20 38.50
CA ALA A 32 49.06 -17.00 38.06
C ALA A 32 48.71 -16.94 36.55
N ARG A 33 49.20 -17.90 35.73
CA ARG A 33 48.96 -17.89 34.27
C ARG A 33 47.81 -18.78 33.77
N HIS A 34 47.13 -19.57 34.61
CA HIS A 34 46.07 -20.46 34.18
C HIS A 34 44.65 -19.94 34.45
N ALA A 35 44.46 -18.85 35.19
CA ALA A 35 43.14 -18.29 35.47
C ALA A 35 42.67 -17.27 34.41
N SER A 36 43.58 -16.57 33.74
CA SER A 36 43.22 -15.59 32.70
C SER A 36 42.91 -16.22 31.32
N GLY A 37 43.41 -17.39 31.03
CA GLY A 37 43.21 -18.05 29.72
C GLY A 37 41.86 -18.71 29.49
N ALA A 38 41.12 -19.03 30.57
CA ALA A 38 39.80 -19.69 30.44
C ALA A 38 38.69 -18.69 30.16
N GLY A 39 38.77 -17.47 30.74
CA GLY A 39 37.82 -16.37 30.47
C GLY A 39 37.92 -15.84 29.04
N ASP A 40 39.15 -15.65 28.55
CA ASP A 40 39.43 -15.18 27.20
C ASP A 40 38.98 -16.17 26.12
N GLY A 41 39.00 -17.47 26.39
CA GLY A 41 38.52 -18.51 25.49
C GLY A 41 36.98 -18.50 25.33
N PHE A 42 36.27 -18.35 26.44
CA PHE A 42 34.79 -18.29 26.44
C PHE A 42 34.27 -17.00 25.78
N GLY A 43 34.84 -15.83 26.12
CA GLY A 43 34.50 -14.57 25.48
C GLY A 43 34.66 -14.60 23.96
N ARG A 44 35.78 -15.20 23.46
CA ARG A 44 35.99 -15.39 22.01
C ARG A 44 34.98 -16.34 21.37
N LEU A 45 34.57 -17.41 22.05
CA LEU A 45 33.53 -18.30 21.54
C LEU A 45 32.23 -17.54 21.33
N LEU A 46 31.75 -16.76 22.32
CA LEU A 46 30.55 -15.95 22.23
C LEU A 46 30.69 -14.91 21.11
N ALA A 47 31.77 -14.14 21.07
CA ALA A 47 32.02 -13.11 20.07
C ALA A 47 31.97 -13.65 18.63
N TRP A 48 32.66 -14.79 18.36
CA TRP A 48 32.62 -15.38 17.02
C TRP A 48 31.30 -16.05 16.68
N THR A 49 30.52 -16.54 17.66
CA THR A 49 29.16 -17.04 17.43
C THR A 49 28.23 -15.90 17.06
N THR A 50 28.29 -14.77 17.78
CA THR A 50 27.51 -13.58 17.48
C THR A 50 27.90 -12.97 16.13
N ALA A 51 29.21 -12.82 15.85
CA ALA A 51 29.67 -12.32 14.57
C ALA A 51 29.23 -13.21 13.39
N GLY A 52 29.27 -14.53 13.55
CA GLY A 52 28.80 -15.49 12.55
C GLY A 52 27.27 -15.48 12.38
N ALA A 53 26.52 -15.20 13.44
CA ALA A 53 25.07 -15.03 13.35
C ALA A 53 24.68 -13.77 12.58
N LEU A 54 25.42 -12.65 12.75
CA LEU A 54 25.21 -11.40 12.02
C LEU A 54 25.68 -11.50 10.57
N VAL A 55 26.84 -12.13 10.35
CA VAL A 55 27.41 -12.31 9.01
C VAL A 55 27.74 -13.79 8.81
N PRO A 56 26.82 -14.56 8.19
CA PRO A 56 26.98 -15.99 7.95
C PRO A 56 28.30 -16.33 7.25
N GLY A 57 29.07 -17.25 7.85
CA GLY A 57 30.38 -17.65 7.33
C GLY A 57 31.57 -17.22 8.20
N LEU A 58 31.46 -16.12 8.98
CA LEU A 58 32.56 -15.65 9.85
C LEU A 58 32.94 -16.69 10.94
N GLY A 59 31.93 -17.32 11.55
CA GLY A 59 32.12 -18.36 12.54
C GLY A 59 32.86 -19.59 11.97
N PHE A 60 32.59 -19.98 10.72
CA PHE A 60 33.32 -21.05 10.04
C PHE A 60 34.76 -20.67 9.73
N LEU A 61 35.04 -19.42 9.32
CA LEU A 61 36.40 -18.94 9.13
C LEU A 61 37.19 -19.00 10.45
N ALA A 62 36.57 -18.49 11.52
CA ALA A 62 37.15 -18.54 12.85
C ALA A 62 37.37 -19.99 13.35
N ALA A 63 36.48 -20.92 12.98
CA ALA A 63 36.63 -22.34 13.28
C ALA A 63 37.70 -23.05 12.42
N GLY A 64 38.28 -22.39 11.41
CA GLY A 64 39.29 -22.94 10.50
C GLY A 64 38.70 -23.64 9.27
N ARG A 65 37.39 -23.57 9.04
CA ARG A 65 36.71 -24.12 7.86
C ARG A 65 36.65 -23.09 6.74
N ARG A 66 37.79 -22.70 6.20
CA ARG A 66 37.96 -21.57 5.27
C ARG A 66 37.06 -21.69 4.03
N ARG A 67 36.97 -22.88 3.39
CA ARG A 67 36.14 -23.08 2.18
C ARG A 67 34.66 -22.82 2.42
N LEU A 68 34.08 -23.34 3.52
CA LEU A 68 32.66 -23.10 3.86
C LEU A 68 32.41 -21.65 4.25
N GLY A 69 33.32 -21.06 5.05
CA GLY A 69 33.18 -19.66 5.45
C GLY A 69 33.25 -18.69 4.28
N SER A 70 34.23 -18.87 3.37
CA SER A 70 34.36 -18.01 2.20
C SER A 70 33.16 -18.17 1.25
N LEU A 71 32.68 -19.41 1.01
CA LEU A 71 31.52 -19.65 0.17
C LEU A 71 30.26 -18.93 0.69
N LEU A 72 29.96 -19.03 2.00
CA LEU A 72 28.82 -18.34 2.61
C LEU A 72 28.98 -16.82 2.54
N LEU A 73 30.15 -16.28 2.84
CA LEU A 73 30.41 -14.84 2.72
C LEU A 73 30.25 -14.33 1.29
N THR A 74 30.75 -15.06 0.31
CA THR A 74 30.56 -14.72 -1.11
C THR A 74 29.09 -14.73 -1.49
N LEU A 75 28.32 -15.75 -1.04
CA LEU A 75 26.89 -15.82 -1.29
C LEU A 75 26.14 -14.61 -0.68
N VAL A 76 26.41 -14.30 0.60
CA VAL A 76 25.81 -13.13 1.27
C VAL A 76 26.17 -11.84 0.54
N PHE A 77 27.45 -11.67 0.16
CA PHE A 77 27.89 -10.49 -0.58
C PHE A 77 27.18 -10.35 -1.94
N LEU A 78 27.10 -11.43 -2.72
CA LEU A 78 26.43 -11.42 -4.02
C LEU A 78 24.94 -11.13 -3.88
N THR A 79 24.27 -11.69 -2.85
CA THR A 79 22.86 -11.40 -2.57
C THR A 79 22.64 -9.92 -2.24
N LEU A 80 23.46 -9.35 -1.33
CA LEU A 80 23.37 -7.94 -0.96
C LEU A 80 23.70 -7.01 -2.14
N ALA A 81 24.72 -7.34 -2.93
CA ALA A 81 25.08 -6.57 -4.12
C ALA A 81 23.96 -6.62 -5.18
N GLY A 82 23.34 -7.78 -5.39
CA GLY A 82 22.20 -7.93 -6.29
C GLY A 82 20.99 -7.11 -5.83
N LEU A 83 20.65 -7.15 -4.53
CA LEU A 83 19.56 -6.34 -3.97
C LEU A 83 19.86 -4.83 -4.08
N ALA A 84 21.10 -4.42 -3.81
CA ALA A 84 21.50 -3.02 -3.95
C ALA A 84 21.41 -2.55 -5.43
N ALA A 85 21.79 -3.39 -6.38
CA ALA A 85 21.66 -3.08 -7.82
C ALA A 85 20.19 -2.95 -8.23
N LEU A 86 19.32 -3.86 -7.79
CA LEU A 86 17.88 -3.78 -8.06
C LEU A 86 17.26 -2.53 -7.43
N TYR A 87 17.67 -2.18 -6.22
CA TYR A 87 17.21 -0.96 -5.54
C TYR A 87 17.65 0.31 -6.28
N SER A 88 18.93 0.39 -6.68
CA SER A 88 19.46 1.56 -7.41
C SER A 88 18.86 1.72 -8.81
N ALA A 89 18.36 0.65 -9.40
CA ALA A 89 17.66 0.65 -10.69
C ALA A 89 16.15 0.94 -10.56
N GLY A 90 15.62 1.14 -9.33
CA GLY A 90 14.18 1.31 -9.10
C GLY A 90 13.33 0.05 -9.29
N LEU A 91 13.94 -1.05 -9.77
CA LEU A 91 13.21 -2.28 -10.08
C LEU A 91 12.66 -3.01 -8.84
N LEU A 92 13.20 -2.72 -7.65
CA LEU A 92 12.81 -3.44 -6.43
C LEU A 92 11.36 -3.14 -6.03
N THR A 93 10.91 -1.88 -6.22
CA THR A 93 9.53 -1.44 -5.95
C THR A 93 8.55 -2.08 -6.93
N ASP A 94 8.85 -2.04 -8.24
CA ASP A 94 7.98 -2.60 -9.27
C ASP A 94 7.84 -4.12 -9.14
N ILE A 95 8.97 -4.83 -8.96
CA ILE A 95 8.96 -6.27 -8.73
C ILE A 95 8.20 -6.59 -7.43
N GLY A 96 8.42 -5.80 -6.36
CA GLY A 96 7.75 -5.98 -5.08
C GLY A 96 6.24 -5.86 -5.20
N LEU A 97 5.75 -4.82 -5.88
CA LEU A 97 4.32 -4.59 -6.11
C LEU A 97 3.69 -5.72 -6.95
N LYS A 98 4.32 -6.10 -8.07
CA LYS A 98 3.83 -7.20 -8.92
C LYS A 98 3.83 -8.55 -8.18
N LEU A 99 4.82 -8.83 -7.33
CA LEU A 99 4.84 -10.04 -6.50
C LEU A 99 3.76 -10.01 -5.40
N ALA A 100 3.41 -8.81 -4.88
CA ALA A 100 2.45 -8.65 -3.80
C ALA A 100 1.01 -9.01 -4.19
N VAL A 101 0.66 -9.00 -5.48
CA VAL A 101 -0.68 -9.29 -5.97
C VAL A 101 -0.81 -10.68 -6.61
N ARG A 102 0.28 -11.45 -6.74
CA ARG A 102 0.29 -12.79 -7.33
C ARG A 102 0.20 -13.89 -6.26
N PRO A 103 -0.91 -14.66 -6.14
CA PRO A 103 -1.09 -15.65 -5.08
C PRO A 103 0.01 -16.73 -5.03
N ASN A 104 0.47 -17.19 -6.21
CA ASN A 104 1.51 -18.21 -6.30
C ASN A 104 2.91 -17.64 -5.94
N ALA A 105 3.19 -16.39 -6.30
CA ALA A 105 4.43 -15.71 -5.89
C ALA A 105 4.47 -15.46 -4.38
N LEU A 106 3.35 -15.08 -3.78
CA LEU A 106 3.21 -14.92 -2.33
C LEU A 106 3.42 -16.23 -1.58
N LEU A 107 2.87 -17.35 -2.09
CA LEU A 107 3.13 -18.66 -1.52
C LEU A 107 4.63 -19.03 -1.61
N LEU A 108 5.24 -18.82 -2.78
CA LEU A 108 6.68 -19.04 -2.96
C LEU A 108 7.50 -18.17 -1.99
N LEU A 109 7.15 -16.90 -1.86
CA LEU A 109 7.82 -15.96 -0.96
C LEU A 109 7.72 -16.41 0.51
N ALA A 110 6.55 -16.88 0.94
CA ALA A 110 6.35 -17.44 2.28
C ALA A 110 7.26 -18.67 2.52
N VAL A 111 7.34 -19.58 1.55
CA VAL A 111 8.23 -20.75 1.62
C VAL A 111 9.69 -20.33 1.65
N VAL A 112 10.09 -19.34 0.84
CA VAL A 112 11.46 -18.80 0.81
C VAL A 112 11.83 -18.18 2.16
N PHE A 113 10.97 -17.37 2.77
CA PHE A 113 11.23 -16.78 4.09
C PHE A 113 11.34 -17.84 5.19
N ALA A 114 10.46 -18.83 5.18
CA ALA A 114 10.52 -19.96 6.14
C ALA A 114 11.82 -20.77 5.97
N ALA A 115 12.18 -21.10 4.72
CA ALA A 115 13.41 -21.81 4.41
C ALA A 115 14.66 -21.01 4.78
N LEU A 116 14.67 -19.71 4.51
CA LEU A 116 15.77 -18.79 4.87
C LEU A 116 15.99 -18.79 6.39
N GLY A 117 14.92 -18.65 7.17
CA GLY A 117 14.99 -18.70 8.63
C GLY A 117 15.57 -20.01 9.15
N LEU A 118 15.11 -21.14 8.62
CA LEU A 118 15.59 -22.47 9.01
C LEU A 118 17.06 -22.70 8.61
N VAL A 119 17.44 -22.34 7.39
CA VAL A 119 18.82 -22.47 6.90
C VAL A 119 19.76 -21.59 7.74
N TRP A 120 19.38 -20.34 8.00
CA TRP A 120 20.20 -19.42 8.80
C TRP A 120 20.33 -19.92 10.25
N ALA A 121 19.26 -20.38 10.87
CA ALA A 121 19.33 -21.03 12.19
C ALA A 121 20.26 -22.25 12.17
N GLY A 122 20.17 -23.07 11.11
CA GLY A 122 21.09 -24.20 10.89
C GLY A 122 22.56 -23.77 10.78
N VAL A 123 22.83 -22.67 10.09
CA VAL A 123 24.19 -22.06 9.97
C VAL A 123 24.69 -21.63 11.36
N ILE A 124 23.91 -20.89 12.15
CA ILE A 124 24.27 -20.46 13.52
C ILE A 124 24.65 -21.66 14.39
N LEU A 125 23.81 -22.70 14.38
CA LEU A 125 24.06 -23.93 15.12
C LEU A 125 25.31 -24.67 14.65
N ALA A 126 25.55 -24.74 13.33
CA ALA A 126 26.71 -25.39 12.75
C ALA A 126 28.00 -24.61 13.02
N GLU A 127 27.99 -23.28 13.00
CA GLU A 127 29.10 -22.41 13.36
C GLU A 127 29.45 -22.58 14.85
N TYR A 128 28.47 -22.48 15.75
CA TYR A 128 28.66 -22.71 17.17
C TYR A 128 29.25 -24.09 17.45
N ARG A 129 28.71 -25.15 16.83
CA ARG A 129 29.25 -26.52 16.96
C ARG A 129 30.71 -26.63 16.45
N SER A 130 31.02 -25.93 15.36
CA SER A 130 32.39 -25.93 14.76
C SER A 130 33.39 -25.21 15.65
N LEU A 131 33.03 -24.05 16.20
CA LEU A 131 33.85 -23.30 17.18
C LEU A 131 34.06 -24.12 18.46
N ARG A 132 33.01 -24.75 18.99
CA ARG A 132 33.08 -25.64 20.16
C ARG A 132 34.01 -26.84 19.95
N ARG A 133 33.95 -27.46 18.77
CA ARG A 133 34.86 -28.58 18.45
C ARG A 133 36.32 -28.13 18.42
N ARG A 134 36.59 -26.92 17.90
CA ARG A 134 37.94 -26.34 17.91
C ARG A 134 38.45 -26.07 19.32
N ASP A 135 37.61 -25.48 20.20
CA ASP A 135 37.96 -25.20 21.60
C ASP A 135 38.14 -26.46 22.42
N ARG A 136 37.31 -27.51 22.21
CA ARG A 136 37.52 -28.82 22.84
C ARG A 136 38.89 -29.44 22.47
N ARG A 137 39.32 -29.29 21.23
CA ARG A 137 40.66 -29.75 20.80
C ARG A 137 41.80 -28.97 21.49
N ARG A 138 41.56 -27.72 21.91
CA ARG A 138 42.48 -26.88 22.71
C ARG A 138 42.41 -27.16 24.23
N ARG A 139 41.65 -28.19 24.66
CA ARG A 139 41.43 -28.59 26.05
C ARG A 139 40.73 -27.56 26.94
N THR A 140 40.03 -26.58 26.38
CA THR A 140 39.18 -25.66 27.14
C THR A 140 37.87 -26.34 27.51
N ARG A 141 37.67 -26.60 28.83
CA ARG A 141 36.40 -27.12 29.35
C ARG A 141 35.58 -25.93 29.85
N LEU A 142 34.31 -25.83 29.40
CA LEU A 142 33.39 -24.83 29.92
C LEU A 142 32.75 -25.34 31.21
N SER A 143 32.50 -24.44 32.17
CA SER A 143 31.69 -24.71 33.37
C SER A 143 30.19 -24.90 33.01
N ALA A 144 29.41 -25.45 33.91
CA ALA A 144 27.96 -25.59 33.72
C ALA A 144 27.29 -24.25 33.45
N GLY A 145 27.63 -23.18 34.17
CA GLY A 145 27.15 -21.82 33.94
C GLY A 145 27.50 -21.27 32.56
N GLN A 146 28.73 -21.51 32.08
CA GLN A 146 29.13 -21.10 30.73
C GLN A 146 28.39 -21.85 29.62
N HIS A 147 28.03 -23.13 29.86
CA HIS A 147 27.16 -23.87 28.95
C HIS A 147 25.76 -23.26 28.87
N LEU A 148 25.18 -22.88 30.02
CA LEU A 148 23.88 -22.22 30.07
C LEU A 148 23.88 -20.88 29.31
N VAL A 149 24.89 -20.01 29.61
CA VAL A 149 25.02 -18.71 28.94
C VAL A 149 25.20 -18.87 27.43
N ALA A 150 26.05 -19.79 26.97
CA ALA A 150 26.21 -20.04 25.54
C ALA A 150 24.94 -20.60 24.89
N GLY A 151 24.19 -21.46 25.58
CA GLY A 151 22.93 -22.00 25.13
C GLY A 151 21.86 -20.92 24.96
N VAL A 152 21.71 -20.06 25.98
CA VAL A 152 20.81 -18.89 25.94
C VAL A 152 21.16 -17.94 24.81
N LEU A 153 22.46 -17.61 24.64
CA LEU A 153 22.89 -16.76 23.53
C LEU A 153 22.53 -17.35 22.16
N VAL A 154 22.83 -18.64 21.94
CA VAL A 154 22.52 -19.32 20.67
C VAL A 154 21.01 -19.35 20.43
N ALA A 155 20.21 -19.63 21.46
CA ALA A 155 18.76 -19.61 21.37
C ALA A 155 18.24 -18.21 21.01
N ALA A 156 18.78 -17.16 21.65
CA ALA A 156 18.43 -15.77 21.35
C ALA A 156 18.81 -15.37 19.91
N LEU A 157 19.99 -15.77 19.42
CA LEU A 157 20.44 -15.50 18.05
C LEU A 157 19.59 -16.25 17.01
N VAL A 158 19.22 -17.50 17.29
CA VAL A 158 18.30 -18.27 16.44
C VAL A 158 16.92 -17.61 16.43
N ALA A 159 16.36 -17.21 17.58
CA ALA A 159 15.09 -16.52 17.67
C ALA A 159 15.12 -15.16 16.92
N ALA A 160 16.22 -14.41 17.05
CA ALA A 160 16.40 -13.11 16.36
C ALA A 160 16.33 -13.22 14.84
N VAL A 161 16.59 -14.40 14.26
CA VAL A 161 16.47 -14.64 12.82
C VAL A 161 15.16 -15.32 12.46
N THR A 162 14.75 -16.34 13.23
CA THR A 162 13.57 -17.12 12.88
C THR A 162 12.26 -16.34 13.11
N VAL A 163 12.19 -15.47 14.13
CA VAL A 163 10.98 -14.67 14.40
C VAL A 163 10.67 -13.71 13.26
N PRO A 164 11.61 -12.84 12.78
CA PRO A 164 11.31 -11.95 11.66
C PRO A 164 10.98 -12.69 10.36
N THR A 165 11.70 -13.77 10.04
CA THR A 165 11.44 -14.54 8.82
C THR A 165 10.09 -15.29 8.88
N ALA A 166 9.71 -15.82 10.03
CA ALA A 166 8.39 -16.43 10.24
C ALA A 166 7.27 -15.39 10.17
N THR A 167 7.50 -14.18 10.70
CA THR A 167 6.55 -13.05 10.59
C THR A 167 6.37 -12.64 9.13
N ALA A 168 7.47 -12.50 8.36
CA ALA A 168 7.41 -12.19 6.93
C ALA A 168 6.66 -13.28 6.15
N ALA A 169 6.90 -14.57 6.46
CA ALA A 169 6.16 -15.67 5.84
C ALA A 169 4.66 -15.62 6.15
N ARG A 170 4.29 -15.29 7.40
CA ARG A 170 2.87 -15.12 7.78
C ARG A 170 2.23 -13.95 7.03
N TYR A 171 2.93 -12.83 6.88
CA TYR A 171 2.43 -11.69 6.11
C TYR A 171 2.17 -12.06 4.65
N ALA A 172 3.10 -12.78 4.01
CA ALA A 172 2.90 -13.25 2.64
C ALA A 172 1.68 -14.19 2.51
N LEU A 173 1.41 -15.05 3.50
CA LEU A 173 0.23 -15.92 3.50
C LEU A 173 -1.06 -15.13 3.75
N THR A 174 -1.05 -14.14 4.63
CA THR A 174 -2.20 -13.25 4.87
C THR A 174 -2.52 -12.44 3.61
N GLN A 175 -1.49 -11.89 2.93
CA GLN A 175 -1.62 -11.24 1.64
C GLN A 175 -2.26 -12.17 0.60
N ARG A 176 -1.77 -13.41 0.52
CA ARG A 176 -2.33 -14.39 -0.41
C ARG A 176 -3.81 -14.65 -0.16
N SER A 177 -4.22 -14.80 1.10
CA SER A 177 -5.64 -15.03 1.44
C SER A 177 -6.52 -13.85 1.06
N LEU A 178 -6.03 -12.61 1.21
CA LEU A 178 -6.73 -11.42 0.75
C LEU A 178 -6.96 -11.44 -0.76
N VAL A 179 -5.89 -11.60 -1.54
CA VAL A 179 -6.00 -11.61 -3.01
C VAL A 179 -7.02 -12.67 -3.47
N LEU A 180 -7.04 -13.84 -2.83
CA LEU A 180 -7.97 -14.92 -3.17
C LEU A 180 -9.41 -14.71 -2.70
N ASN A 181 -9.65 -13.86 -1.70
CA ASN A 181 -10.99 -13.70 -1.11
C ASN A 181 -11.69 -12.40 -1.54
N VAL A 182 -10.92 -11.34 -1.85
CA VAL A 182 -11.48 -10.06 -2.31
C VAL A 182 -11.58 -10.00 -3.83
N PHE A 183 -10.56 -10.54 -4.51
CA PHE A 183 -10.49 -10.53 -5.96
C PHE A 183 -10.80 -11.94 -6.47
N ASP A 184 -12.08 -12.18 -6.70
CA ASP A 184 -12.54 -13.47 -7.24
C ASP A 184 -12.02 -13.67 -8.67
N GLU A 185 -11.71 -14.91 -9.02
CA GLU A 185 -11.35 -15.27 -10.41
C GLU A 185 -12.58 -15.15 -11.36
N GLY A 186 -13.76 -14.86 -10.81
CA GLY A 186 -15.02 -14.74 -11.54
C GLY A 186 -15.42 -16.07 -12.19
N SER A 187 -16.53 -16.65 -11.77
CA SER A 187 -17.00 -17.94 -12.28
C SER A 187 -17.61 -17.90 -13.68
N GLY A 188 -17.71 -16.68 -14.30
CA GLY A 188 -18.33 -16.47 -15.61
C GLY A 188 -17.40 -15.78 -16.63
N PRO A 189 -17.70 -15.92 -17.93
CA PRO A 189 -17.05 -15.08 -18.94
C PRO A 189 -17.38 -13.61 -18.66
N ARG A 190 -16.37 -12.72 -18.76
CA ARG A 190 -16.60 -11.28 -18.76
C ARG A 190 -17.37 -10.89 -20.02
N ASP A 191 -18.21 -9.88 -19.92
CA ASP A 191 -18.83 -9.29 -21.10
C ASP A 191 -17.75 -8.86 -22.09
N PRO A 192 -17.73 -9.40 -23.32
CA PRO A 192 -16.70 -9.09 -24.32
C PRO A 192 -16.74 -7.61 -24.78
N ASN A 193 -17.81 -6.87 -24.48
CA ASN A 193 -17.94 -5.46 -24.82
C ASN A 193 -17.28 -4.55 -23.77
N LEU A 194 -16.96 -5.07 -22.58
CA LEU A 194 -16.27 -4.32 -21.54
C LEU A 194 -14.75 -4.35 -21.74
N ALA A 195 -14.10 -3.21 -21.56
CA ALA A 195 -12.65 -3.10 -21.66
C ALA A 195 -11.96 -3.93 -20.56
N ALA A 196 -10.93 -4.66 -20.93
CA ALA A 196 -10.13 -5.47 -20.01
C ALA A 196 -8.65 -5.48 -20.43
N PRO A 197 -7.72 -5.71 -19.48
CA PRO A 197 -6.30 -5.83 -19.82
C PRO A 197 -6.00 -7.19 -20.48
N ASP A 198 -5.08 -7.20 -21.44
CA ASP A 198 -4.46 -8.44 -21.90
C ASP A 198 -3.32 -8.84 -20.94
N THR A 199 -3.63 -9.72 -19.99
CA THR A 199 -2.68 -10.15 -18.96
C THR A 199 -1.49 -10.96 -19.51
N GLN A 200 -1.49 -11.31 -20.80
CA GLN A 200 -0.38 -12.00 -21.47
C GLN A 200 0.53 -11.04 -22.25
N ALA A 201 0.08 -9.81 -22.52
CA ALA A 201 0.85 -8.81 -23.24
C ALA A 201 1.96 -8.21 -22.34
N ALA A 202 3.01 -7.69 -22.98
CA ALA A 202 4.08 -6.97 -22.28
C ALA A 202 3.58 -5.66 -21.63
N ASP A 203 2.67 -4.96 -22.31
CA ASP A 203 1.85 -3.90 -21.74
C ASP A 203 0.39 -4.37 -21.74
N PRO A 204 -0.19 -4.69 -20.58
CA PRO A 204 -1.54 -5.22 -20.50
C PRO A 204 -2.62 -4.29 -21.08
N TRP A 205 -2.35 -3.00 -21.14
CA TRP A 205 -3.29 -1.97 -21.58
C TRP A 205 -3.08 -1.45 -23.00
N ALA A 206 -2.09 -1.99 -23.74
CA ALA A 206 -1.74 -1.51 -25.09
C ALA A 206 -2.92 -1.52 -26.09
N GLY A 207 -3.86 -2.48 -25.94
CA GLY A 207 -5.07 -2.59 -26.77
C GLY A 207 -6.29 -1.86 -26.26
N THR A 208 -6.22 -1.26 -25.09
CA THR A 208 -7.34 -0.65 -24.35
C THR A 208 -6.98 0.80 -24.01
N PRO A 209 -7.35 1.79 -24.85
CA PRO A 209 -6.89 3.17 -24.66
C PRO A 209 -7.48 3.85 -23.42
N ARG A 210 -8.66 3.41 -22.96
CA ARG A 210 -9.36 4.00 -21.82
C ARG A 210 -10.20 2.96 -21.11
N ILE A 211 -10.30 3.08 -19.79
CA ILE A 211 -11.27 2.34 -18.97
C ILE A 211 -12.06 3.28 -18.08
N ASN A 212 -13.26 2.88 -17.74
CA ASN A 212 -14.16 3.62 -16.87
C ASN A 212 -14.47 2.78 -15.64
N VAL A 213 -14.09 3.28 -14.47
CA VAL A 213 -14.29 2.62 -13.19
C VAL A 213 -15.33 3.38 -12.39
N MET A 214 -16.46 2.75 -12.07
CA MET A 214 -17.49 3.31 -11.21
C MET A 214 -17.10 3.13 -9.74
N LEU A 215 -16.96 4.25 -9.03
CA LEU A 215 -16.66 4.30 -7.61
C LEU A 215 -17.94 4.61 -6.85
N LEU A 216 -18.38 3.67 -6.01
CA LEU A 216 -19.58 3.80 -5.22
C LEU A 216 -19.23 3.87 -3.73
N GLY A 217 -19.80 4.87 -3.05
CA GLY A 217 -19.76 4.96 -1.59
C GLY A 217 -21.11 4.54 -1.04
N SER A 218 -21.15 3.40 -0.34
CA SER A 218 -22.37 2.90 0.30
C SER A 218 -22.49 3.44 1.71
N ASP A 219 -23.71 3.79 2.12
CA ASP A 219 -24.02 4.08 3.51
C ASP A 219 -24.53 2.83 4.27
N ALA A 220 -24.32 1.64 3.69
CA ALA A 220 -24.62 0.38 4.36
C ALA A 220 -23.93 0.32 5.74
N GLY A 221 -24.72 0.01 6.75
CA GLY A 221 -24.29 -0.12 8.13
C GLY A 221 -25.26 -1.04 8.85
N THR A 222 -24.87 -1.54 10.02
CA THR A 222 -25.64 -2.47 10.85
C THR A 222 -27.04 -1.99 11.21
N ASP A 223 -27.33 -0.70 11.00
CA ASP A 223 -28.57 -0.04 11.41
C ASP A 223 -29.48 0.35 10.23
N ARG A 224 -29.17 -0.07 8.98
CA ARG A 224 -29.95 0.31 7.79
C ARG A 224 -30.33 -0.88 6.93
N ILE A 225 -31.58 -0.88 6.48
CA ILE A 225 -32.11 -1.88 5.55
C ILE A 225 -31.93 -1.34 4.13
N GLY A 226 -31.14 -2.05 3.32
CA GLY A 226 -30.88 -1.74 1.93
C GLY A 226 -29.66 -0.82 1.71
N THR A 227 -28.91 -1.11 0.66
CA THR A 227 -27.79 -0.30 0.20
C THR A 227 -28.31 0.80 -0.71
N ARG A 228 -27.93 2.05 -0.46
CA ARG A 228 -28.11 3.16 -1.40
C ARG A 228 -26.78 3.85 -1.58
N PRO A 229 -26.22 3.92 -2.78
CA PRO A 229 -24.99 4.67 -3.00
C PRO A 229 -25.27 6.17 -2.84
N ASP A 230 -24.67 6.78 -1.82
CA ASP A 230 -24.72 8.23 -1.59
C ASP A 230 -23.58 8.98 -2.33
N THR A 231 -22.61 8.23 -2.83
CA THR A 231 -21.51 8.71 -3.67
C THR A 231 -21.49 7.90 -4.96
N ILE A 232 -21.56 8.58 -6.10
CA ILE A 232 -21.51 7.99 -7.44
C ILE A 232 -20.49 8.80 -8.23
N ILE A 233 -19.32 8.23 -8.47
CA ILE A 233 -18.22 8.86 -9.21
C ILE A 233 -17.72 7.86 -10.25
N THR A 234 -17.55 8.31 -11.49
CA THR A 234 -16.91 7.51 -12.53
C THR A 234 -15.53 8.08 -12.82
N ALA A 235 -14.50 7.27 -12.63
CA ALA A 235 -13.13 7.58 -13.02
C ALA A 235 -12.88 7.07 -14.44
N SER A 236 -12.73 7.98 -15.40
CA SER A 236 -12.39 7.66 -16.79
C SER A 236 -10.88 7.83 -16.96
N ILE A 237 -10.15 6.73 -17.15
CA ILE A 237 -8.69 6.64 -17.06
C ILE A 237 -8.11 6.36 -18.45
N ASP A 238 -7.25 7.24 -18.92
CA ASP A 238 -6.38 6.95 -20.06
C ASP A 238 -5.32 5.95 -19.62
N THR A 239 -5.33 4.77 -20.20
CA THR A 239 -4.49 3.67 -19.75
C THR A 239 -3.03 3.84 -20.11
N GLN A 240 -2.71 4.69 -21.09
CA GLN A 240 -1.34 4.91 -21.54
C GLN A 240 -0.64 6.00 -20.70
N THR A 241 -1.35 7.08 -20.41
CA THR A 241 -0.81 8.24 -19.69
C THR A 241 -1.12 8.23 -18.21
N GLY A 242 -2.19 7.54 -17.79
CA GLY A 242 -2.76 7.63 -16.43
C GLY A 242 -3.63 8.87 -16.21
N ASP A 243 -3.77 9.74 -17.22
CA ASP A 243 -4.62 10.92 -17.12
C ASP A 243 -6.06 10.49 -16.82
N THR A 244 -6.61 11.03 -15.75
CA THR A 244 -7.91 10.60 -15.21
C THR A 244 -8.86 11.78 -15.12
N VAL A 245 -10.12 11.56 -15.51
CA VAL A 245 -11.22 12.49 -15.30
C VAL A 245 -12.25 11.86 -14.37
N LEU A 246 -12.56 12.54 -13.27
CA LEU A 246 -13.59 12.12 -12.32
C LEU A 246 -14.91 12.80 -12.67
N PHE A 247 -15.92 12.02 -13.01
CA PHE A 247 -17.30 12.48 -13.22
C PHE A 247 -18.11 12.18 -11.96
N SER A 248 -18.59 13.21 -11.27
CA SER A 248 -19.40 13.05 -10.06
C SER A 248 -20.85 13.33 -10.35
N LEU A 249 -21.71 12.32 -10.18
CA LEU A 249 -23.16 12.46 -10.35
C LEU A 249 -23.82 12.79 -9.01
N PRO A 250 -24.76 13.76 -8.99
CA PRO A 250 -25.54 14.05 -7.80
C PRO A 250 -26.53 12.90 -7.55
N ARG A 251 -26.58 12.40 -6.34
CA ARG A 251 -27.45 11.27 -5.95
C ARG A 251 -28.95 11.53 -6.16
N ASN A 252 -29.34 12.81 -6.26
CA ASN A 252 -30.72 13.28 -6.48
C ASN A 252 -31.03 13.56 -7.95
N LEU A 253 -30.19 13.11 -8.88
CA LEU A 253 -30.47 13.16 -10.31
C LEU A 253 -31.73 12.35 -10.61
N GLN A 254 -32.68 12.91 -11.35
CA GLN A 254 -34.00 12.32 -11.64
C GLN A 254 -34.14 11.96 -13.11
N GLY A 255 -35.01 10.97 -13.37
CA GLY A 255 -35.39 10.58 -14.71
C GLY A 255 -34.24 10.00 -15.53
N VAL A 256 -33.25 9.34 -14.86
CA VAL A 256 -32.16 8.66 -15.54
C VAL A 256 -32.69 7.55 -16.44
N ASP A 257 -32.12 7.43 -17.63
CA ASP A 257 -32.54 6.44 -18.61
C ASP A 257 -31.75 5.13 -18.40
N PHE A 258 -32.37 4.02 -18.75
CA PHE A 258 -31.72 2.74 -18.96
C PHE A 258 -31.33 2.56 -20.42
N PRO A 259 -30.34 1.70 -20.75
CA PRO A 259 -30.00 1.37 -22.14
C PRO A 259 -31.27 0.89 -22.91
N GLU A 260 -31.45 1.37 -24.13
CA GLU A 260 -32.66 1.13 -24.93
C GLU A 260 -33.00 -0.35 -25.14
N ASP A 261 -32.01 -1.23 -25.13
CA ASP A 261 -32.15 -2.69 -25.32
C ASP A 261 -32.30 -3.46 -24.00
N SER A 262 -32.41 -2.77 -22.86
CA SER A 262 -32.57 -3.39 -21.54
C SER A 262 -34.07 -3.58 -21.17
N ALA A 263 -34.34 -4.66 -20.40
CA ALA A 263 -35.70 -4.90 -19.86
C ALA A 263 -36.16 -3.75 -18.94
N ALA A 264 -35.23 -3.07 -18.27
CA ALA A 264 -35.54 -1.92 -17.44
C ALA A 264 -35.99 -0.68 -18.25
N ALA A 265 -35.52 -0.51 -19.50
CA ALA A 265 -35.97 0.54 -20.39
C ALA A 265 -37.43 0.31 -20.82
N ASP A 266 -37.86 -0.94 -21.02
CA ASP A 266 -39.26 -1.30 -21.30
C ASP A 266 -40.18 -0.93 -20.13
N GLU A 267 -39.69 -1.08 -18.89
CA GLU A 267 -40.42 -0.69 -17.66
C GLU A 267 -40.50 0.84 -17.50
N PHE A 268 -39.43 1.58 -17.92
CA PHE A 268 -39.33 3.04 -17.78
C PHE A 268 -39.04 3.76 -19.09
N PRO A 269 -39.97 3.74 -20.09
CA PRO A 269 -39.71 4.31 -21.41
C PRO A 269 -39.56 5.84 -21.44
N GLY A 270 -39.56 6.50 -20.34
CA GLY A 270 -39.41 7.97 -20.21
C GLY A 270 -38.51 8.36 -19.03
N GLY A 271 -37.56 7.48 -18.67
CA GLY A 271 -36.67 7.64 -17.53
C GLY A 271 -37.22 7.05 -16.24
N PHE A 272 -36.35 6.84 -15.29
CA PHE A 272 -36.64 6.16 -14.02
C PHE A 272 -37.58 6.97 -13.12
N TYR A 273 -38.88 6.63 -13.17
CA TYR A 273 -39.93 7.20 -12.33
C TYR A 273 -40.85 6.10 -11.80
N PRO A 274 -40.49 5.33 -10.77
CA PRO A 274 -41.28 4.19 -10.27
C PRO A 274 -42.73 4.55 -9.86
N SER A 275 -42.93 5.78 -9.36
CA SER A 275 -44.25 6.30 -8.97
C SER A 275 -44.92 7.14 -10.04
N GLY A 276 -44.42 7.12 -11.29
CA GLY A 276 -44.87 7.91 -12.42
C GLY A 276 -44.20 9.27 -12.56
N ARG A 277 -44.08 9.74 -13.80
CA ARG A 277 -43.35 10.97 -14.14
C ARG A 277 -43.94 12.20 -13.40
N GLY A 278 -43.06 12.98 -12.78
CA GLY A 278 -43.46 14.13 -11.96
C GLY A 278 -43.91 13.79 -10.54
N ASN A 279 -43.92 12.51 -10.18
CA ASN A 279 -44.20 12.03 -8.83
C ASN A 279 -42.96 11.32 -8.26
N CYS A 280 -42.39 11.82 -7.16
CA CYS A 280 -41.16 11.31 -6.56
C CYS A 280 -41.32 11.22 -5.03
N PRO A 281 -42.26 10.38 -4.53
CA PRO A 281 -42.45 10.23 -3.11
C PRO A 281 -41.22 9.62 -2.45
N GLN A 282 -40.79 10.17 -1.32
CA GLN A 282 -39.64 9.68 -0.58
C GLN A 282 -38.35 9.59 -1.41
N ASN A 283 -38.22 10.39 -2.48
CA ASN A 283 -37.09 10.41 -3.41
C ASN A 283 -36.86 9.08 -4.15
N ASP A 284 -37.93 8.36 -4.48
CA ASP A 284 -37.92 7.08 -5.18
C ASP A 284 -37.52 7.18 -6.65
N CYS A 285 -37.56 8.39 -7.23
CA CYS A 285 -37.16 8.69 -8.61
C CYS A 285 -35.70 9.16 -8.74
N HIS A 286 -34.94 9.19 -7.64
CA HIS A 286 -33.52 9.59 -7.66
C HIS A 286 -32.61 8.46 -8.17
N ILE A 287 -31.50 8.80 -8.81
CA ILE A 287 -30.54 7.81 -9.32
C ILE A 287 -30.07 6.83 -8.23
N ASN A 288 -29.89 7.28 -6.97
CA ASN A 288 -29.51 6.39 -5.89
C ASN A 288 -30.64 5.45 -5.42
N ALA A 289 -31.90 5.68 -5.84
CA ALA A 289 -33.02 4.78 -5.56
C ALA A 289 -33.09 3.61 -6.54
N VAL A 290 -32.43 3.71 -7.70
CA VAL A 290 -32.35 2.66 -8.71
C VAL A 290 -31.82 1.36 -8.08
N TRP A 291 -30.80 1.44 -7.25
CA TRP A 291 -30.25 0.29 -6.53
C TRP A 291 -31.30 -0.47 -5.72
N THR A 292 -32.07 0.26 -4.91
CA THR A 292 -33.08 -0.35 -4.04
C THR A 292 -34.24 -0.88 -4.84
N TRP A 293 -34.66 -0.16 -5.90
CA TRP A 293 -35.72 -0.60 -6.78
C TRP A 293 -35.35 -1.90 -7.48
N ALA A 294 -34.17 -1.97 -8.12
CA ALA A 294 -33.71 -3.15 -8.83
C ALA A 294 -33.52 -4.35 -7.90
N GLY A 295 -33.04 -4.13 -6.68
CA GLY A 295 -32.95 -5.17 -5.65
C GLY A 295 -34.31 -5.75 -5.23
N ALA A 296 -35.40 -4.98 -5.39
CA ALA A 296 -36.76 -5.44 -5.16
C ALA A 296 -37.41 -6.07 -6.41
N HIS A 297 -36.80 -5.94 -7.59
CA HIS A 297 -37.28 -6.45 -8.87
C HIS A 297 -36.22 -7.26 -9.61
N PRO A 298 -35.70 -8.36 -8.98
CA PRO A 298 -34.65 -9.17 -9.57
C PRO A 298 -35.05 -9.84 -10.89
N GLU A 299 -36.35 -9.98 -11.14
CA GLU A 299 -36.91 -10.52 -12.40
C GLU A 299 -36.60 -9.66 -13.62
N VAL A 300 -36.29 -8.36 -13.43
CA VAL A 300 -35.90 -7.44 -14.51
C VAL A 300 -34.39 -7.62 -14.85
N PHE A 301 -33.64 -8.20 -13.95
CA PHE A 301 -32.18 -8.42 -14.10
C PHE A 301 -31.81 -9.91 -13.88
N PRO A 302 -32.32 -10.83 -14.74
CA PRO A 302 -32.19 -12.28 -14.49
C PRO A 302 -30.78 -12.83 -14.63
N ASP A 303 -29.86 -12.07 -15.25
CA ASP A 303 -28.50 -12.51 -15.57
C ASP A 303 -27.49 -12.14 -14.48
N THR A 304 -27.94 -11.57 -13.35
CA THR A 304 -27.07 -11.16 -12.24
C THR A 304 -27.63 -11.51 -10.88
N ASP A 305 -26.76 -11.86 -9.95
CA ASP A 305 -27.10 -12.04 -8.53
C ASP A 305 -27.16 -10.68 -7.78
N GLU A 306 -26.72 -9.58 -8.44
CA GLU A 306 -26.66 -8.23 -7.86
C GLU A 306 -27.42 -7.20 -8.70
N PRO A 307 -28.76 -7.30 -8.79
CA PRO A 307 -29.57 -6.45 -9.65
C PRO A 307 -29.45 -4.94 -9.34
N GLY A 308 -29.22 -4.56 -8.07
CA GLY A 308 -29.01 -3.17 -7.68
C GLY A 308 -27.76 -2.55 -8.26
N LEU A 309 -26.66 -3.30 -8.24
CA LEU A 309 -25.37 -2.91 -8.82
C LEU A 309 -25.49 -2.80 -10.35
N GLU A 310 -26.05 -3.84 -11.00
CA GLU A 310 -26.21 -3.88 -12.46
C GLU A 310 -27.07 -2.72 -12.97
N ALA A 311 -28.22 -2.48 -12.35
CA ALA A 311 -29.06 -1.35 -12.68
C ALA A 311 -28.37 0.00 -12.51
N THR A 312 -27.59 0.16 -11.42
CA THR A 312 -26.82 1.39 -11.19
C THR A 312 -25.74 1.57 -12.26
N ARG A 313 -25.05 0.49 -12.65
CA ARG A 313 -24.06 0.50 -13.72
C ARG A 313 -24.66 0.94 -15.05
N GLN A 314 -25.84 0.41 -15.40
CA GLN A 314 -26.55 0.75 -16.62
C GLN A 314 -26.95 2.23 -16.66
N VAL A 315 -27.60 2.74 -15.61
CA VAL A 315 -28.05 4.15 -15.62
C VAL A 315 -26.90 5.14 -15.54
N VAL A 316 -25.79 4.79 -14.84
CA VAL A 316 -24.58 5.64 -14.80
C VAL A 316 -23.92 5.67 -16.17
N GLY A 317 -23.79 4.51 -16.81
CA GLY A 317 -23.23 4.39 -18.15
C GLY A 317 -24.04 5.19 -19.17
N GLU A 318 -25.35 5.02 -19.17
CA GLU A 318 -26.26 5.73 -20.07
C GLU A 318 -26.23 7.25 -19.83
N THR A 319 -26.26 7.67 -18.55
CA THR A 319 -26.21 9.10 -18.19
C THR A 319 -24.91 9.78 -18.69
N LEU A 320 -23.77 9.09 -18.61
CA LEU A 320 -22.46 9.63 -18.99
C LEU A 320 -22.10 9.36 -20.47
N GLY A 321 -22.83 8.49 -21.15
CA GLY A 321 -22.47 8.00 -22.49
C GLY A 321 -21.15 7.22 -22.49
N LEU A 322 -20.89 6.44 -21.42
CA LEU A 322 -19.67 5.67 -21.19
C LEU A 322 -20.01 4.21 -20.89
N SER A 323 -19.24 3.28 -21.45
CA SER A 323 -19.24 1.90 -20.98
C SER A 323 -18.57 1.85 -19.60
N ILE A 324 -19.23 1.30 -18.59
CA ILE A 324 -18.66 1.11 -17.25
C ILE A 324 -17.98 -0.24 -17.20
N ASP A 325 -16.65 -0.24 -17.26
CA ASP A 325 -15.84 -1.46 -17.40
C ASP A 325 -15.62 -2.18 -16.08
N TYR A 326 -15.51 -1.42 -14.99
CA TYR A 326 -15.26 -1.91 -13.64
C TYR A 326 -16.02 -1.11 -12.59
N TYR A 327 -16.18 -1.70 -11.41
CA TYR A 327 -16.65 -0.98 -10.25
C TYR A 327 -15.82 -1.24 -9.00
N ALA A 328 -15.92 -0.32 -8.05
CA ALA A 328 -15.49 -0.50 -6.68
C ALA A 328 -16.53 0.11 -5.74
N LEU A 329 -17.09 -0.72 -4.88
CA LEU A 329 -18.03 -0.32 -3.84
C LEU A 329 -17.31 -0.37 -2.49
N VAL A 330 -17.37 0.73 -1.75
CA VAL A 330 -16.73 0.84 -0.43
C VAL A 330 -17.75 1.32 0.58
N ASP A 331 -17.90 0.59 1.68
CA ASP A 331 -18.73 1.05 2.78
C ASP A 331 -18.02 2.05 3.69
N LEU A 332 -18.75 2.57 4.69
CA LEU A 332 -18.23 3.60 5.62
C LEU A 332 -17.04 3.10 6.45
N GLN A 333 -17.00 1.79 6.78
CA GLN A 333 -15.91 1.24 7.59
C GLN A 333 -14.69 0.98 6.73
N GLY A 334 -14.85 0.38 5.54
CA GLY A 334 -13.76 0.17 4.60
C GLY A 334 -13.08 1.47 4.19
N PHE A 335 -13.87 2.53 3.96
CA PHE A 335 -13.31 3.86 3.71
C PHE A 335 -12.41 4.36 4.84
N ARG A 336 -12.86 4.24 6.10
CA ARG A 336 -12.08 4.67 7.27
C ARG A 336 -10.79 3.88 7.39
N ASP A 337 -10.90 2.56 7.25
CA ASP A 337 -9.76 1.66 7.38
C ASP A 337 -8.72 1.88 6.27
N LEU A 338 -9.17 2.19 5.05
CA LEU A 338 -8.29 2.55 3.94
C LEU A 338 -7.51 3.84 4.24
N VAL A 339 -8.20 4.89 4.72
CA VAL A 339 -7.55 6.16 5.07
C VAL A 339 -6.58 5.98 6.25
N ASP A 340 -6.97 5.24 7.28
CA ASP A 340 -6.10 4.95 8.44
C ASP A 340 -4.87 4.13 8.04
N ALA A 341 -5.00 3.27 7.04
CA ALA A 341 -3.90 2.49 6.50
C ALA A 341 -2.88 3.34 5.71
N LEU A 342 -3.36 4.38 5.03
CA LEU A 342 -2.51 5.40 4.40
C LEU A 342 -1.79 6.30 5.44
N GLY A 343 -2.15 6.19 6.72
CA GLY A 343 -1.63 7.05 7.79
C GLY A 343 -2.39 8.36 7.94
N GLY A 344 -3.62 8.42 7.45
CA GLY A 344 -4.44 9.61 7.30
C GLY A 344 -4.20 10.34 5.98
N LEU A 345 -5.08 11.29 5.64
CA LEU A 345 -4.94 12.12 4.45
C LEU A 345 -4.68 13.58 4.84
N LYS A 346 -3.63 14.16 4.27
CA LYS A 346 -3.35 15.58 4.39
C LYS A 346 -4.28 16.36 3.48
N ILE A 347 -5.18 17.12 4.07
CA ILE A 347 -6.22 17.88 3.35
C ILE A 347 -6.23 19.32 3.85
N THR A 348 -6.44 20.26 2.93
CA THR A 348 -6.71 21.66 3.27
C THR A 348 -8.21 21.82 3.46
N VAL A 349 -8.62 22.06 4.70
CA VAL A 349 -10.02 22.28 5.07
C VAL A 349 -10.31 23.77 4.98
N GLU A 350 -11.08 24.20 4.00
CA GLU A 350 -11.36 25.64 3.76
C GLU A 350 -12.14 26.30 4.88
N ARG A 351 -13.12 25.57 5.43
CA ARG A 351 -13.97 26.01 6.54
C ARG A 351 -14.16 24.88 7.55
N ARG A 352 -14.46 25.23 8.80
CA ARG A 352 -14.72 24.21 9.81
C ARG A 352 -15.87 23.30 9.40
N ILE A 353 -15.69 22.00 9.49
CA ILE A 353 -16.66 20.97 9.13
C ILE A 353 -17.25 20.33 10.39
N PRO A 354 -18.58 20.30 10.59
CA PRO A 354 -19.18 19.68 11.76
C PRO A 354 -19.12 18.15 11.69
N ILE A 355 -18.81 17.56 12.83
CA ILE A 355 -18.87 16.11 13.07
C ILE A 355 -20.15 15.84 13.88
N GLY A 356 -21.08 15.10 13.28
CA GLY A 356 -22.46 14.94 13.77
C GLY A 356 -23.43 15.81 12.97
N GLY A 357 -24.56 16.10 13.53
CA GLY A 357 -25.64 16.83 12.85
C GLY A 357 -26.52 15.90 11.98
N GLY A 358 -27.34 16.52 11.13
CA GLY A 358 -28.37 15.81 10.36
C GLY A 358 -29.59 15.46 11.22
N THR A 359 -30.54 14.74 10.61
CA THR A 359 -31.80 14.36 11.26
C THR A 359 -31.81 12.86 11.54
N ASN A 360 -32.21 12.48 12.73
CA ASN A 360 -32.45 11.10 13.10
C ASN A 360 -33.66 10.58 12.29
N THR A 361 -33.45 9.55 11.48
CA THR A 361 -34.47 9.01 10.58
C THR A 361 -35.62 8.32 11.30
N ILE A 362 -35.44 7.94 12.58
CA ILE A 362 -36.49 7.27 13.38
C ILE A 362 -37.29 8.29 14.17
N THR A 363 -36.64 9.27 14.82
CA THR A 363 -37.32 10.24 15.69
C THR A 363 -37.69 11.55 14.98
N GLY A 364 -37.07 11.86 13.85
CA GLY A 364 -37.22 13.14 13.14
C GLY A 364 -36.48 14.30 13.82
N GLU A 365 -35.76 14.07 14.92
CA GLU A 365 -35.07 15.11 15.66
C GLU A 365 -33.65 15.38 15.11
N PRO A 366 -33.14 16.62 15.23
CA PRO A 366 -31.77 16.93 14.86
C PRO A 366 -30.76 16.16 15.73
N ASN A 367 -29.78 15.52 15.09
CA ASN A 367 -28.65 14.92 15.81
C ASN A 367 -27.69 16.02 16.31
N PRO A 368 -27.11 15.86 17.52
CA PRO A 368 -26.17 16.85 18.03
C PRO A 368 -24.86 16.87 17.25
N ILE A 369 -24.31 18.07 17.03
CA ILE A 369 -22.94 18.25 16.58
C ILE A 369 -22.00 17.91 17.73
N LYS A 370 -21.11 16.95 17.55
CA LYS A 370 -20.18 16.48 18.60
C LYS A 370 -18.91 17.34 18.68
N ARG A 371 -18.35 17.70 17.55
CA ARG A 371 -17.15 18.54 17.40
C ARG A 371 -17.04 19.07 15.97
N TYR A 372 -15.98 19.82 15.68
CA TYR A 372 -15.70 20.35 14.35
C TYR A 372 -14.28 19.94 13.92
N ILE A 373 -14.11 19.66 12.63
CA ILE A 373 -12.81 19.64 11.97
C ILE A 373 -12.45 21.12 11.72
N PRO A 374 -11.36 21.66 12.27
CA PRO A 374 -11.00 23.06 12.08
C PRO A 374 -10.60 23.36 10.62
N ALA A 375 -10.67 24.63 10.22
CA ALA A 375 -10.12 25.09 8.94
C ALA A 375 -8.58 25.06 8.98
N GLY A 376 -7.95 24.87 7.83
CA GLY A 376 -6.51 24.82 7.64
C GLY A 376 -6.02 23.48 7.11
N THR A 377 -4.75 23.42 6.71
CA THR A 377 -4.11 22.20 6.22
C THR A 377 -3.72 21.29 7.38
N GLN A 378 -4.23 20.07 7.39
CA GLN A 378 -4.02 19.10 8.47
C GLN A 378 -4.14 17.66 7.95
N THR A 379 -3.61 16.71 8.70
CA THR A 379 -3.81 15.28 8.42
C THR A 379 -5.06 14.82 9.17
N LEU A 380 -6.03 14.34 8.42
CA LEU A 380 -7.28 13.78 8.91
C LEU A 380 -7.16 12.25 9.00
N ASP A 381 -7.56 11.67 10.13
CA ASP A 381 -7.70 10.21 10.25
C ASP A 381 -8.92 9.70 9.45
N GLY A 382 -9.12 8.38 9.41
CA GLY A 382 -10.24 7.79 8.66
C GLY A 382 -11.60 8.28 9.15
N TYR A 383 -11.77 8.48 10.45
CA TYR A 383 -13.02 9.01 11.01
C TYR A 383 -13.27 10.46 10.62
N GLU A 384 -12.25 11.31 10.70
CA GLU A 384 -12.35 12.73 10.33
C GLU A 384 -12.51 12.92 8.83
N THR A 385 -11.77 12.14 8.01
CA THR A 385 -11.89 12.15 6.56
C THR A 385 -13.30 11.72 6.13
N LEU A 386 -13.86 10.70 6.76
CA LEU A 386 -15.24 10.28 6.50
C LEU A 386 -16.23 11.41 6.79
N TRP A 387 -16.09 12.11 7.95
CA TRP A 387 -16.95 13.24 8.25
C TRP A 387 -16.73 14.43 7.31
N TYR A 388 -15.49 14.69 6.89
CA TYR A 388 -15.17 15.68 5.88
C TYR A 388 -15.90 15.39 4.56
N ALA A 389 -15.87 14.12 4.11
CA ALA A 389 -16.50 13.70 2.86
C ALA A 389 -18.03 13.63 2.91
N ARG A 390 -18.67 13.43 4.08
CA ARG A 390 -20.11 13.17 4.19
C ARG A 390 -20.92 14.29 4.84
N SER A 391 -20.31 15.19 5.61
CA SER A 391 -21.04 16.23 6.35
C SER A 391 -21.78 17.18 5.39
N ARG A 392 -23.07 17.39 5.64
CA ARG A 392 -23.92 18.35 4.92
C ARG A 392 -24.42 19.47 5.82
N GLU A 393 -24.14 19.39 7.11
CA GLU A 393 -24.59 20.37 8.09
C GLU A 393 -23.98 21.75 7.79
N GLY A 394 -24.81 22.74 7.50
CA GLY A 394 -24.39 24.09 7.12
C GLY A 394 -23.71 24.16 5.74
N SER A 395 -23.93 23.16 4.85
CA SER A 395 -23.36 23.14 3.49
C SER A 395 -24.32 22.43 2.51
N SER A 396 -24.14 22.70 1.21
CA SER A 396 -24.88 22.06 0.14
C SER A 396 -24.44 20.60 -0.10
N ASP A 397 -25.24 19.84 -0.87
CA ASP A 397 -24.84 18.52 -1.35
C ASP A 397 -23.66 18.61 -2.34
N TYR A 398 -23.57 19.69 -3.09
CA TYR A 398 -22.49 19.97 -4.03
C TYR A 398 -21.15 20.27 -3.33
N ASP A 399 -21.19 21.00 -2.22
CA ASP A 399 -19.99 21.15 -1.35
C ASP A 399 -19.46 19.80 -0.88
N ARG A 400 -20.38 18.87 -0.57
CA ARG A 400 -20.00 17.48 -0.21
C ARG A 400 -19.33 16.79 -1.39
N MET A 401 -19.90 16.86 -2.60
CA MET A 401 -19.28 16.28 -3.80
C MET A 401 -17.90 16.87 -4.07
N GLY A 402 -17.72 18.18 -3.87
CA GLY A 402 -16.41 18.84 -3.92
C GLY A 402 -15.39 18.21 -2.96
N ARG A 403 -15.79 18.06 -1.68
CA ARG A 403 -14.92 17.42 -0.67
C ARG A 403 -14.60 15.96 -0.98
N GLN A 404 -15.53 15.19 -1.54
CA GLN A 404 -15.29 13.81 -1.95
C GLN A 404 -14.21 13.72 -3.04
N ARG A 405 -14.23 14.63 -4.03
CA ARG A 405 -13.18 14.70 -5.05
C ARG A 405 -11.81 15.03 -4.45
N CYS A 406 -11.76 15.96 -3.50
CA CYS A 406 -10.52 16.32 -2.82
C CYS A 406 -9.97 15.15 -1.97
N VAL A 407 -10.83 14.33 -1.39
CA VAL A 407 -10.40 13.10 -0.71
C VAL A 407 -9.77 12.11 -1.70
N ILE A 408 -10.39 11.89 -2.87
CA ILE A 408 -9.83 11.01 -3.90
C ILE A 408 -8.48 11.55 -4.39
N ALA A 409 -8.41 12.85 -4.69
CA ALA A 409 -7.16 13.49 -5.13
C ALA A 409 -6.05 13.34 -4.09
N ALA A 410 -6.35 13.61 -2.82
CA ALA A 410 -5.40 13.44 -1.73
C ALA A 410 -4.98 11.97 -1.53
N ALA A 411 -5.89 11.03 -1.72
CA ALA A 411 -5.58 9.60 -1.63
C ALA A 411 -4.64 9.15 -2.75
N VAL A 412 -4.88 9.59 -3.99
CA VAL A 412 -4.03 9.29 -5.16
C VAL A 412 -2.63 9.90 -4.99
N ASP A 413 -2.56 11.17 -4.61
CA ASP A 413 -1.29 11.89 -4.43
C ASP A 413 -0.43 11.28 -3.30
N GLN A 414 -1.07 10.90 -2.18
CA GLN A 414 -0.39 10.44 -0.98
C GLN A 414 -0.25 8.91 -0.90
N ALA A 415 -0.80 8.16 -1.85
CA ALA A 415 -0.63 6.71 -1.90
C ALA A 415 0.86 6.36 -2.07
N ASP A 416 1.51 5.90 -0.98
CA ASP A 416 2.88 5.43 -0.99
C ASP A 416 2.90 3.89 -0.94
N PRO A 417 3.47 3.23 -1.95
CA PRO A 417 3.52 1.77 -2.00
C PRO A 417 4.15 1.11 -0.78
N ALA A 418 5.18 1.74 -0.17
CA ALA A 418 5.83 1.21 1.02
C ALA A 418 4.92 1.30 2.26
N THR A 419 4.21 2.42 2.42
CA THR A 419 3.22 2.61 3.49
C THR A 419 2.07 1.61 3.36
N LEU A 420 1.53 1.43 2.14
CA LEU A 420 0.49 0.45 1.86
C LEU A 420 0.94 -0.98 2.18
N ALA A 421 2.17 -1.36 1.80
CA ALA A 421 2.72 -2.68 2.10
C ALA A 421 2.85 -2.95 3.60
N LEU A 422 3.20 -1.93 4.41
CA LEU A 422 3.30 -2.05 5.88
C LEU A 422 1.92 -2.09 6.56
N ALA A 423 0.96 -1.34 6.05
CA ALA A 423 -0.42 -1.30 6.57
C ALA A 423 -1.27 -2.48 6.09
N PHE A 424 -0.78 -3.20 5.11
CA PHE A 424 -1.48 -4.25 4.37
C PHE A 424 -2.24 -5.27 5.24
N PRO A 425 -1.69 -5.82 6.35
CA PRO A 425 -2.42 -6.81 7.15
C PRO A 425 -3.72 -6.27 7.78
N LYS A 426 -3.78 -4.95 8.03
CA LYS A 426 -5.00 -4.31 8.54
C LYS A 426 -5.99 -4.07 7.41
N LEU A 427 -5.51 -3.60 6.26
CA LEU A 427 -6.32 -3.44 5.04
C LEU A 427 -6.94 -4.76 4.60
N ALA A 428 -6.16 -5.85 4.66
CA ALA A 428 -6.60 -7.17 4.27
C ALA A 428 -7.82 -7.66 5.05
N ALA A 429 -7.82 -7.45 6.36
CA ALA A 429 -8.91 -7.88 7.21
C ALA A 429 -10.19 -7.06 6.96
N SER A 430 -10.06 -5.76 6.71
CA SER A 430 -11.18 -4.86 6.48
C SER A 430 -11.74 -4.99 5.05
N ALA A 431 -10.87 -5.11 4.06
CA ALA A 431 -11.30 -5.16 2.65
C ALA A 431 -12.20 -6.37 2.33
N GLN A 432 -11.99 -7.51 3.01
CA GLN A 432 -12.82 -8.71 2.81
C GLN A 432 -14.30 -8.51 3.20
N GLU A 433 -14.59 -7.57 4.09
CA GLU A 433 -15.94 -7.33 4.62
C GLU A 433 -16.55 -6.02 4.10
N HIS A 434 -15.73 -5.10 3.55
CA HIS A 434 -16.09 -3.70 3.35
C HIS A 434 -15.79 -3.14 1.95
N VAL A 435 -15.22 -3.96 1.06
CA VAL A 435 -14.90 -3.57 -0.32
C VAL A 435 -15.38 -4.66 -1.28
N GLU A 436 -16.18 -4.27 -2.26
CA GLU A 436 -16.66 -5.13 -3.34
C GLU A 436 -16.13 -4.60 -4.68
N THR A 437 -15.70 -5.48 -5.58
CA THR A 437 -15.20 -5.11 -6.91
C THR A 437 -15.26 -6.31 -7.87
N ASP A 438 -15.41 -6.02 -9.17
CA ASP A 438 -15.35 -7.00 -10.26
C ASP A 438 -13.95 -7.13 -10.90
N VAL A 439 -12.93 -6.47 -10.32
CA VAL A 439 -11.53 -6.66 -10.72
C VAL A 439 -11.11 -8.08 -10.37
N ARG A 440 -10.68 -8.85 -11.36
CA ARG A 440 -10.26 -10.24 -11.16
C ARG A 440 -8.86 -10.34 -10.57
N GLY A 441 -8.63 -11.38 -9.77
CA GLY A 441 -7.30 -11.65 -9.22
C GLY A 441 -6.20 -11.74 -10.27
N SER A 442 -6.51 -12.27 -11.46
CA SER A 442 -5.60 -12.36 -12.61
C SER A 442 -5.26 -11.00 -13.26
N GLU A 443 -6.09 -9.96 -13.04
CA GLU A 443 -5.93 -8.62 -13.61
C GLU A 443 -5.18 -7.65 -12.68
N LEU A 444 -4.95 -8.04 -11.41
CA LEU A 444 -4.36 -7.16 -10.39
C LEU A 444 -2.99 -6.58 -10.77
N ASP A 445 -2.14 -7.36 -11.45
CA ASP A 445 -0.85 -6.85 -11.92
C ASP A 445 -1.02 -5.66 -12.88
N ALA A 446 -2.00 -5.76 -13.78
CA ALA A 446 -2.33 -4.71 -14.74
C ALA A 446 -2.90 -3.47 -14.01
N PHE A 447 -3.76 -3.68 -13.01
CA PHE A 447 -4.30 -2.57 -12.20
C PHE A 447 -3.24 -1.90 -11.31
N VAL A 448 -2.27 -2.64 -10.78
CA VAL A 448 -1.13 -2.06 -10.08
C VAL A 448 -0.32 -1.15 -11.02
N GLU A 449 -0.05 -1.62 -12.25
CA GLU A 449 0.67 -0.82 -13.24
C GLU A 449 -0.13 0.42 -13.65
N LEU A 450 -1.43 0.27 -13.87
CA LEU A 450 -2.31 1.41 -14.15
C LEU A 450 -2.37 2.41 -13.00
N GLY A 451 -2.46 1.94 -11.75
CA GLY A 451 -2.45 2.79 -10.56
C GLY A 451 -1.18 3.64 -10.43
N LEU A 452 -0.02 3.09 -10.82
CA LEU A 452 1.24 3.85 -10.89
C LEU A 452 1.18 4.93 -11.99
N ARG A 453 0.62 4.61 -13.17
CA ARG A 453 0.41 5.60 -14.24
C ARG A 453 -0.54 6.71 -13.80
N VAL A 454 -1.66 6.37 -13.13
CA VAL A 454 -2.62 7.35 -12.59
C VAL A 454 -1.98 8.29 -11.58
N LYS A 455 -1.10 7.77 -10.72
CA LYS A 455 -0.36 8.59 -9.75
C LYS A 455 0.54 9.63 -10.42
N ASP A 456 1.14 9.30 -11.55
CA ASP A 456 2.02 10.21 -12.31
C ASP A 456 1.25 11.05 -13.34
N GLY A 457 -0.02 10.70 -13.62
CA GLY A 457 -0.90 11.37 -14.55
C GLY A 457 -1.57 12.61 -13.97
N LYS A 458 -2.38 13.28 -14.80
CA LYS A 458 -3.19 14.44 -14.40
C LYS A 458 -4.55 13.95 -13.89
N LEU A 459 -4.95 14.45 -12.73
CA LEU A 459 -6.27 14.20 -12.19
C LEU A 459 -7.15 15.44 -12.36
N ARG A 460 -8.17 15.34 -13.21
CA ARG A 460 -9.17 16.38 -13.45
C ARG A 460 -10.53 15.92 -12.94
N SER A 461 -11.45 16.83 -12.72
CA SER A 461 -12.81 16.47 -12.34
C SER A 461 -13.84 17.38 -12.97
N LEU A 462 -14.98 16.79 -13.36
CA LEU A 462 -16.18 17.46 -13.81
C LEU A 462 -17.35 16.99 -12.93
N PRO A 463 -17.74 17.76 -11.91
CA PRO A 463 -18.92 17.46 -11.12
C PRO A 463 -20.16 18.01 -11.81
N PHE A 464 -21.21 17.23 -11.87
CA PHE A 464 -22.52 17.70 -12.33
C PHE A 464 -23.29 18.37 -11.17
N THR A 465 -22.92 19.63 -10.91
CA THR A 465 -23.52 20.47 -9.86
C THR A 465 -24.69 21.28 -10.40
N ASP A 466 -25.36 22.06 -9.55
CA ASP A 466 -26.47 22.96 -9.93
C ASP A 466 -26.01 24.13 -10.83
N ASP A 467 -24.71 24.40 -10.88
CA ASP A 467 -24.12 25.35 -11.84
C ASP A 467 -24.01 24.76 -13.26
N VAL A 468 -24.04 23.41 -13.39
CA VAL A 468 -23.88 22.69 -14.66
C VAL A 468 -25.19 22.09 -15.12
N ILE A 469 -25.99 21.53 -14.21
CA ILE A 469 -27.25 20.84 -14.52
C ILE A 469 -28.36 21.21 -13.51
N THR A 470 -29.62 20.99 -13.91
CA THR A 470 -30.76 20.97 -12.99
C THR A 470 -31.14 19.51 -12.70
N PRO A 471 -30.87 18.92 -11.52
CA PRO A 471 -31.03 17.48 -11.28
C PRO A 471 -32.45 16.94 -11.52
N ALA A 472 -33.48 17.77 -11.35
CA ALA A 472 -34.88 17.39 -11.58
C ALA A 472 -35.28 17.42 -13.07
N SER A 473 -34.47 18.00 -13.94
CA SER A 473 -34.73 18.13 -15.39
C SER A 473 -33.42 18.26 -16.15
N ALA A 474 -32.49 17.33 -15.92
CA ALA A 474 -31.20 17.33 -16.56
C ALA A 474 -31.31 17.09 -18.07
N ASP A 475 -30.48 17.78 -18.82
CA ASP A 475 -30.26 17.49 -20.23
C ASP A 475 -29.14 16.45 -20.36
N PHE A 476 -29.51 15.18 -20.54
CA PHE A 476 -28.53 14.08 -20.60
C PHE A 476 -27.69 14.14 -21.85
N ASP A 477 -28.18 14.70 -22.98
CA ASP A 477 -27.36 14.88 -24.18
C ASP A 477 -26.26 15.89 -23.94
N ALA A 478 -26.59 17.05 -23.33
CA ALA A 478 -25.60 18.02 -22.93
C ALA A 478 -24.58 17.46 -21.92
N MET A 479 -25.02 16.64 -20.97
CA MET A 479 -24.12 15.96 -20.04
C MET A 479 -23.14 15.04 -20.77
N ARG A 480 -23.60 14.23 -21.73
CA ARG A 480 -22.74 13.35 -22.54
C ARG A 480 -21.74 14.16 -23.39
N ASP A 481 -22.15 15.28 -23.96
CA ASP A 481 -21.26 16.17 -24.69
C ASP A 481 -20.14 16.74 -23.79
N LEU A 482 -20.46 17.16 -22.58
CA LEU A 482 -19.47 17.62 -21.59
C LEU A 482 -18.49 16.52 -21.19
N VAL A 483 -18.98 15.29 -21.02
CA VAL A 483 -18.14 14.11 -20.76
C VAL A 483 -17.16 13.90 -21.91
N GLN A 484 -17.63 13.92 -23.17
CA GLN A 484 -16.76 13.73 -24.34
C GLN A 484 -15.72 14.87 -24.47
N GLN A 485 -16.07 16.12 -24.20
CA GLN A 485 -15.13 17.24 -24.19
C GLN A 485 -14.08 17.09 -23.08
N ALA A 486 -14.48 16.59 -21.91
CA ALA A 486 -13.58 16.40 -20.78
C ALA A 486 -12.56 15.29 -21.04
N ILE A 487 -12.95 14.19 -21.67
CA ILE A 487 -12.01 13.07 -21.98
C ILE A 487 -11.20 13.31 -23.25
N ASN A 488 -11.70 14.12 -24.19
CA ASN A 488 -11.06 14.47 -25.45
C ASN A 488 -10.92 16.00 -25.57
N PRO A 489 -10.13 16.66 -24.70
CA PRO A 489 -10.04 18.11 -24.74
C PRO A 489 -9.50 18.58 -26.10
N PRO A 490 -10.06 19.67 -26.66
CA PRO A 490 -9.54 20.23 -27.90
C PRO A 490 -8.08 20.61 -27.73
N PRO A 491 -7.25 20.57 -28.80
CA PRO A 491 -5.88 21.02 -28.74
C PRO A 491 -5.81 22.43 -28.19
N PRO A 492 -4.82 22.75 -27.32
CA PRO A 492 -4.66 24.12 -26.82
C PRO A 492 -4.60 25.09 -28.00
N ALA A 493 -5.42 26.15 -27.93
CA ALA A 493 -5.39 27.20 -28.95
C ALA A 493 -3.95 27.72 -29.09
N PRO A 494 -3.44 27.99 -30.32
CA PRO A 494 -2.10 28.55 -30.50
C PRO A 494 -1.99 29.80 -29.65
N GLU A 495 -1.00 29.83 -28.77
CA GLU A 495 -0.72 31.03 -27.98
C GLU A 495 -0.50 32.20 -28.97
N THR A 496 -1.45 33.11 -29.03
CA THR A 496 -1.29 34.36 -29.79
C THR A 496 -0.14 35.10 -29.11
N PRO A 497 0.98 35.40 -29.79
CA PRO A 497 2.08 36.13 -29.17
C PRO A 497 1.54 37.41 -28.57
N ALA A 498 1.74 37.63 -27.29
CA ALA A 498 1.38 38.88 -26.65
C ALA A 498 1.95 40.03 -27.45
N PRO A 499 1.17 41.10 -27.79
CA PRO A 499 1.68 42.21 -28.51
C PRO A 499 2.84 42.83 -27.71
N SER A 500 4.03 42.90 -28.32
CA SER A 500 5.21 43.54 -27.74
C SER A 500 4.83 44.97 -27.36
N ALA A 501 4.61 45.20 -26.09
CA ALA A 501 4.41 46.54 -25.57
C ALA A 501 5.75 47.32 -25.71
N SER A 502 5.81 48.18 -26.71
CA SER A 502 6.83 49.23 -26.78
C SER A 502 6.70 50.12 -25.54
N ALA A 503 7.68 50.02 -24.68
CA ALA A 503 7.76 50.81 -23.46
C ALA A 503 7.89 52.28 -23.79
N THR A 504 6.90 53.08 -23.41
CA THR A 504 7.04 54.49 -23.15
C THR A 504 6.93 54.71 -21.65
N PRO A 505 7.88 55.32 -20.96
CA PRO A 505 7.80 55.51 -19.53
C PRO A 505 6.81 56.63 -19.21
N SER A 506 5.78 56.34 -18.46
CA SER A 506 4.95 57.32 -17.79
C SER A 506 4.84 56.96 -16.31
N ASP A 507 5.43 57.78 -15.48
CA ASP A 507 5.35 57.77 -14.02
C ASP A 507 3.90 57.95 -13.56
N ASN A 508 3.32 56.95 -12.93
CA ASN A 508 2.33 57.16 -11.88
C ASN A 508 2.20 55.90 -10.98
N PRO A 509 2.39 55.98 -9.67
CA PRO A 509 2.26 54.85 -8.78
C PRO A 509 0.82 54.73 -8.31
N THR A 510 0.07 53.75 -8.77
CA THR A 510 -1.20 53.38 -8.14
C THR A 510 -1.52 51.92 -8.38
N SER A 511 -1.71 51.22 -7.26
CA SER A 511 -2.43 49.93 -7.07
C SER A 511 -1.83 48.70 -7.73
N SER A 512 -1.20 47.85 -6.91
CA SER A 512 -0.99 46.45 -7.17
C SER A 512 -2.36 45.72 -7.23
N GLU A 513 -2.89 45.57 -8.43
CA GLU A 513 -3.87 44.54 -8.70
C GLU A 513 -3.10 43.22 -8.89
N SER A 514 -3.28 42.31 -7.94
CA SER A 514 -2.94 40.90 -8.14
C SER A 514 -3.65 40.38 -9.40
N PRO A 515 -3.03 39.53 -10.23
CA PRO A 515 -3.71 38.95 -11.38
C PRO A 515 -4.88 38.10 -10.87
N THR A 516 -6.09 38.57 -11.08
CA THR A 516 -7.32 37.82 -10.82
C THR A 516 -7.37 36.72 -11.88
N THR A 517 -7.14 35.48 -11.48
CA THR A 517 -7.42 34.30 -12.31
C THR A 517 -8.89 34.38 -12.74
N PRO A 518 -9.22 34.22 -14.03
CA PRO A 518 -10.61 34.18 -14.46
C PRO A 518 -11.37 33.10 -13.66
N PRO A 519 -12.66 33.31 -13.34
CA PRO A 519 -13.46 32.25 -12.72
C PRO A 519 -13.34 30.99 -13.55
N ALA A 520 -13.12 29.85 -12.90
CA ALA A 520 -13.09 28.55 -13.57
C ALA A 520 -14.45 28.31 -14.24
N ASP A 521 -14.43 27.87 -15.51
CA ASP A 521 -15.64 27.47 -16.22
C ASP A 521 -16.24 26.24 -15.52
N PRO A 522 -17.47 26.30 -14.99
CA PRO A 522 -18.07 25.18 -14.28
C PRO A 522 -18.35 23.99 -15.20
N GLU A 523 -18.45 24.21 -16.51
CA GLU A 523 -18.66 23.17 -17.53
C GLU A 523 -17.36 22.50 -17.99
N ALA A 524 -16.20 23.07 -17.63
CA ALA A 524 -14.89 22.48 -17.97
C ALA A 524 -14.36 21.56 -16.86
N ALA A 525 -13.73 20.45 -17.25
CA ALA A 525 -13.02 19.59 -16.30
C ALA A 525 -11.86 20.32 -15.65
N GLN A 526 -11.93 20.50 -14.34
CA GLN A 526 -10.97 21.28 -13.54
C GLN A 526 -9.86 20.39 -13.00
N ASP A 527 -8.63 20.91 -12.97
CA ASP A 527 -7.51 20.23 -12.29
C ASP A 527 -7.77 20.21 -10.78
N THR A 528 -7.77 19.01 -10.20
CA THR A 528 -8.08 18.82 -8.77
C THR A 528 -7.05 19.47 -7.86
N SER A 529 -5.79 19.64 -8.31
CA SER A 529 -4.75 20.33 -7.54
C SER A 529 -5.05 21.83 -7.36
N GLN A 530 -5.78 22.44 -8.30
CA GLN A 530 -6.19 23.83 -8.22
C GLN A 530 -7.45 24.05 -7.38
N VAL A 531 -8.31 23.02 -7.31
CA VAL A 531 -9.61 23.10 -6.60
C VAL A 531 -9.47 22.64 -5.15
N CYS A 532 -8.53 21.75 -4.86
CA CYS A 532 -8.39 21.13 -3.53
C CYS A 532 -7.27 21.74 -2.67
N GLY A 533 -6.53 22.76 -3.16
CA GLY A 533 -5.61 23.64 -2.46
C GLY A 533 -4.35 22.98 -1.97
#